data_6662af2dd72a657363fa2d00800fa0dc
#
_entry.id   6662af2dd72a657363fa2d00800fa0dc
#
_cell.length_a   1.000
_cell.length_b   1.000
_cell.length_c   1.000
_cell.angle_alpha   90.00
_cell.angle_beta   90.00
_cell.angle_gamma   90.00
#
_symmetry.space_group_name_H-M   'P 1'
#
loop_
_entity.id
_entity.type
_entity.pdbx_description
1 polymer ?
#
loop_
_entity_poly.entity_id
_entity_poly.type
_entity_poly.pdbx_seq_one_letter_code
_entity_poly.pdbx_strand_id
1 'polypeptide(L)' 'MTDAEARAILTTYGAPVNIAKHIEAINTAIRALGGKATMAEIWEWAKQPEKEVDE' A
#
# COMPACT_ATOMS: atom_id res chain seq x y z
N MET A 1 -4.56 0.91 -9.41
CA MET A 1 -5.03 1.56 -8.20
C MET A 1 -4.06 2.64 -7.78
N THR A 2 -4.54 3.59 -7.00
CA THR A 2 -3.69 4.68 -6.56
C THR A 2 -2.92 4.28 -5.31
N ASP A 3 -1.88 5.05 -5.00
CA ASP A 3 -1.13 4.80 -3.78
C ASP A 3 -1.99 4.92 -2.54
N ALA A 4 -2.89 5.90 -2.53
CA ALA A 4 -3.77 6.08 -1.40
C ALA A 4 -4.68 4.87 -1.20
N GLU A 5 -5.19 4.36 -2.30
CA GLU A 5 -6.02 3.18 -2.25
C GLU A 5 -5.25 1.97 -1.74
N ALA A 6 -4.04 1.81 -2.24
CA ALA A 6 -3.21 0.68 -1.83
C ALA A 6 -2.91 0.74 -0.34
N ARG A 7 -2.57 1.92 0.15
CA ARG A 7 -2.30 2.09 1.57
C ARG A 7 -3.52 1.78 2.42
N ALA A 8 -4.68 2.23 1.96
CA ALA A 8 -5.91 1.96 2.70
C ALA A 8 -6.18 0.46 2.78
N ILE A 9 -5.99 -0.24 1.68
CA ILE A 9 -6.24 -1.67 1.65
C ILE A 9 -5.28 -2.39 2.57
N LEU A 10 -4.01 -2.01 2.52
CA LEU A 10 -2.99 -2.72 3.29
C LEU A 10 -3.10 -2.45 4.78
N THR A 11 -3.71 -1.36 5.18
CA THR A 11 -3.83 -1.04 6.60
C THR A 11 -5.21 -1.30 7.15
N THR A 12 -6.09 -1.92 6.38
CA THR A 12 -7.42 -2.26 6.85
C THR A 12 -7.36 -3.59 7.58
N TYR A 13 -7.90 -3.61 8.79
CA TYR A 13 -7.90 -4.82 9.59
C TYR A 13 -9.31 -5.34 9.77
N GLY A 14 -9.42 -6.66 9.77
CA GLY A 14 -10.66 -7.29 10.15
C GLY A 14 -11.75 -7.25 9.11
N ALA A 15 -11.52 -6.64 7.99
CA ALA A 15 -12.53 -6.59 6.95
C ALA A 15 -12.26 -7.70 5.96
N PRO A 16 -13.31 -8.27 5.41
CA PRO A 16 -13.10 -9.24 4.34
C PRO A 16 -12.45 -8.53 3.18
N VAL A 17 -11.37 -9.07 2.73
CA VAL A 17 -10.60 -8.42 1.71
C VAL A 17 -10.72 -9.18 0.43
N ASN A 18 -10.94 -8.46 -0.64
CA ASN A 18 -10.86 -9.07 -1.94
C ASN A 18 -9.39 -9.40 -2.20
N ILE A 19 -9.10 -10.66 -2.38
CA ILE A 19 -7.71 -11.11 -2.54
C ILE A 19 -7.05 -10.45 -3.74
N ALA A 20 -7.79 -10.30 -4.83
CA ALA A 20 -7.24 -9.66 -6.02
C ALA A 20 -6.85 -8.22 -5.74
N LYS A 21 -7.67 -7.51 -4.98
CA LYS A 21 -7.35 -6.14 -4.63
C LYS A 21 -6.17 -6.07 -3.69
N HIS A 22 -6.08 -7.02 -2.79
CA HIS A 22 -4.96 -7.06 -1.87
C HIS A 22 -3.64 -7.24 -2.63
N ILE A 23 -3.65 -8.16 -3.59
CA ILE A 23 -2.47 -8.38 -4.42
C ILE A 23 -2.12 -7.13 -5.21
N GLU A 24 -3.13 -6.45 -5.75
CA GLU A 24 -2.89 -5.21 -6.46
C GLU A 24 -2.27 -4.16 -5.55
N ALA A 25 -2.74 -4.10 -4.32
CA ALA A 25 -2.19 -3.13 -3.38
C ALA A 25 -0.72 -3.42 -3.09
N ILE A 26 -0.38 -4.69 -2.91
CA ILE A 26 1.01 -5.07 -2.69
C ILE A 26 1.85 -4.71 -3.89
N ASN A 27 1.37 -5.00 -5.07
CA ASN A 27 2.12 -4.66 -6.28
C ASN A 27 2.29 -3.16 -6.45
N THR A 28 1.29 -2.40 -6.06
CA THR A 28 1.38 -0.95 -6.12
C THR A 28 2.47 -0.45 -5.17
N ALA A 29 2.52 -1.02 -3.97
CA ALA A 29 3.55 -0.65 -3.01
C ALA A 29 4.94 -0.99 -3.53
N ILE A 30 5.09 -2.17 -4.11
CA ILE A 30 6.38 -2.57 -4.65
C ILE A 30 6.83 -1.61 -5.73
N ARG A 31 5.93 -1.21 -6.61
CA ARG A 31 6.26 -0.24 -7.64
C ARG A 31 6.66 1.08 -7.05
N ALA A 32 5.94 1.52 -6.03
CA ALA A 32 6.24 2.79 -5.39
C ALA A 32 7.61 2.76 -4.73
N LEU A 33 8.06 1.58 -4.33
CA LEU A 33 9.34 1.43 -3.66
C LEU A 33 10.48 1.05 -4.60
N GLY A 34 10.25 1.16 -5.90
CA GLY A 34 11.32 0.99 -6.86
C GLY A 34 11.41 -0.37 -7.50
N GLY A 35 10.40 -1.21 -7.31
CA GLY A 35 10.36 -2.51 -7.97
C GLY A 35 10.80 -3.67 -7.10
N LYS A 36 11.37 -3.39 -5.95
CA LYS A 36 11.75 -4.42 -5.00
C LYS A 36 11.43 -3.95 -3.61
N ALA A 37 10.85 -4.80 -2.81
CA ALA A 37 10.54 -4.42 -1.43
C ALA A 37 10.29 -5.68 -0.62
N THR A 38 10.69 -5.64 0.64
CA THR A 38 10.33 -6.70 1.57
C THR A 38 8.96 -6.39 2.14
N MET A 39 8.38 -7.38 2.79
CA MET A 39 7.08 -7.15 3.42
C MET A 39 7.18 -6.06 4.48
N ALA A 40 8.28 -6.02 5.20
CA ALA A 40 8.47 -4.97 6.19
C ALA A 40 8.45 -3.59 5.55
N GLU A 41 9.09 -3.45 4.41
CA GLU A 41 9.11 -2.18 3.70
C GLU A 41 7.74 -1.82 3.19
N ILE A 42 6.99 -2.81 2.71
CA ILE A 42 5.65 -2.58 2.22
C ILE A 42 4.75 -2.09 3.36
N TRP A 43 4.87 -2.72 4.52
CA TRP A 43 4.07 -2.32 5.67
C TRP A 43 4.41 -0.92 6.14
N GLU A 44 5.69 -0.57 6.15
CA GLU A 44 6.10 0.77 6.52
C GLU A 44 5.55 1.80 5.55
N TRP A 45 5.63 1.49 4.27
CA TRP A 45 5.09 2.38 3.27
C TRP A 45 3.59 2.57 3.46
N ALA A 46 2.89 1.49 3.77
CA ALA A 46 1.44 1.56 3.90
C ALA A 46 1.01 2.36 5.11
N LYS A 47 1.80 2.34 6.17
CA LYS A 47 1.47 3.06 7.38
C LYS A 47 1.68 4.55 7.26
N GLN A 48 2.49 4.98 6.33
CA GLN A 48 2.77 6.40 6.18
C GLN A 48 1.57 7.09 5.57
N PRO A 49 1.17 8.24 6.09
CA PRO A 49 0.07 8.96 5.47
C PRO A 49 0.51 9.42 4.11
N GLU A 50 -0.43 9.49 3.21
CA GLU A 50 -0.12 10.01 1.90
C GLU A 50 0.31 11.44 2.06
N LYS A 51 1.48 11.77 1.55
CA LYS A 51 1.99 13.07 1.78
C LYS A 51 1.25 14.08 0.96
N GLU A 52 0.75 15.06 1.63
CA GLU A 52 0.16 16.15 0.94
C GLU A 52 1.23 17.10 0.66
N VAL A 53 1.34 17.40 -0.51
CA VAL A 53 2.38 18.30 -0.79
C VAL A 53 1.97 19.68 -0.52
N ASP A 54 2.20 20.23 0.29
CA ASP A 54 1.85 21.49 0.53
C ASP A 54 2.85 22.33 0.66
N GLU A 55 3.04 22.26 0.53
CA GLU A 55 3.84 22.82 0.69
C GLU A 55 4.19 23.25 0.55
#